data_bafd208e441b8202ea36149d55e940c5
#
_entry.id   bafd208e441b8202ea36149d55e940c5
#
_cell.length_a   1.000
_cell.length_b   1.000
_cell.length_c   1.000
_cell.angle_alpha   90.00
_cell.angle_beta   90.00
_cell.angle_gamma   90.00
#
_symmetry.space_group_name_H-M   'P 1'
#
loop_
_entity.id
_entity.type
_entity.pdbx_description
1 polymer ?
#
loop_
_entity_poly.entity_id
_entity_poly.type
_entity_poly.pdbx_seq_one_letter_code
_entity_poly.pdbx_strand_id
1 'polypeptide(L)'
;MKTLDLNTILFALGVFGVGLALVFIIGIILKRALKPRLSPHHLLLAQKSTLYIGIVLVVCTTLIQLNINLTAVLGAAGIVTVAIGFAAQTSLSNLISGLFLLGERPFEVGDVIVVGTTRGIVLSIDLLSVKLRTHDNLFVRMPNETLIKAEVTTVTRFPIRRMDIMVGVAYKEDVKKVVRILKEVADANPNSLNEPEPLVLFKDFGASSLDFLIGIWFEKTKHLTLKNSIMREIKERFDSEGIEIAFPHLTVYAGTDSPPFPVKVSSESSPPFPVKVNSGSS
;
A
#
# COMPACT_ATOMS: atom_id res chain seq x y z
N MET A 1 -44.65 -24.65 41.73
CA MET A 1 -43.85 -23.54 42.30
C MET A 1 -43.26 -24.07 43.60
N LYS A 2 -41.91 -24.30 43.64
CA LYS A 2 -41.26 -24.60 44.92
C LYS A 2 -41.37 -23.35 45.78
N THR A 3 -41.94 -23.50 47.00
CA THR A 3 -41.99 -22.42 47.99
C THR A 3 -40.54 -21.97 48.24
N LEU A 4 -40.24 -20.70 48.02
CA LEU A 4 -38.94 -20.12 48.35
C LEU A 4 -38.79 -20.19 49.88
N ASP A 5 -37.93 -21.08 50.37
CA ASP A 5 -37.60 -21.13 51.78
C ASP A 5 -36.96 -19.84 52.24
N LEU A 6 -37.33 -19.32 53.40
CA LEU A 6 -36.80 -18.11 54.00
C LEU A 6 -35.23 -18.15 54.04
N ASN A 7 -34.66 -19.31 54.30
CA ASN A 7 -33.19 -19.52 54.30
C ASN A 7 -32.58 -19.26 52.91
N THR A 8 -33.24 -19.68 51.82
CA THR A 8 -32.78 -19.46 50.45
C THR A 8 -32.80 -17.96 50.12
N ILE A 9 -33.83 -17.23 50.55
CA ILE A 9 -33.96 -15.78 50.36
C ILE A 9 -32.86 -15.04 51.14
N LEU A 10 -32.65 -15.37 52.40
CA LEU A 10 -31.61 -14.77 53.25
C LEU A 10 -30.22 -15.04 52.69
N PHE A 11 -29.96 -16.26 52.18
CA PHE A 11 -28.71 -16.57 51.54
C PHE A 11 -28.50 -15.81 50.25
N ALA A 12 -29.51 -15.69 49.39
CA ALA A 12 -29.45 -14.91 48.16
C ALA A 12 -29.19 -13.42 48.42
N LEU A 13 -29.82 -12.85 49.47
CA LEU A 13 -29.56 -11.47 49.90
C LEU A 13 -28.13 -11.30 50.40
N GLY A 14 -27.59 -12.28 51.11
CA GLY A 14 -26.18 -12.32 51.54
C GLY A 14 -25.22 -12.30 50.34
N VAL A 15 -25.45 -13.19 49.36
CA VAL A 15 -24.68 -13.26 48.12
C VAL A 15 -24.72 -11.96 47.35
N PHE A 16 -25.91 -11.33 47.28
CA PHE A 16 -26.07 -10.03 46.61
C PHE A 16 -25.30 -8.91 47.33
N GLY A 17 -25.41 -8.80 48.64
CA GLY A 17 -24.73 -7.79 49.45
C GLY A 17 -23.21 -7.93 49.39
N VAL A 18 -22.69 -9.16 49.57
CA VAL A 18 -21.27 -9.48 49.48
C VAL A 18 -20.77 -9.23 48.06
N GLY A 19 -21.53 -9.65 47.05
CA GLY A 19 -21.18 -9.44 45.64
C GLY A 19 -21.05 -7.95 45.30
N LEU A 20 -22.00 -7.12 45.69
CA LEU A 20 -21.94 -5.67 45.50
C LEU A 20 -20.72 -5.05 46.21
N ALA A 21 -20.46 -5.45 47.46
CA ALA A 21 -19.29 -4.98 48.20
C ALA A 21 -17.99 -5.30 47.46
N LEU A 22 -17.87 -6.54 46.94
CA LEU A 22 -16.70 -6.95 46.14
C LEU A 22 -16.56 -6.12 44.87
N VAL A 23 -17.63 -5.87 44.14
CA VAL A 23 -17.61 -5.02 42.93
C VAL A 23 -17.11 -3.61 43.24
N PHE A 24 -17.59 -3.02 44.33
CA PHE A 24 -17.12 -1.71 44.80
C PHE A 24 -15.63 -1.72 45.18
N ILE A 25 -15.22 -2.71 45.95
CA ILE A 25 -13.80 -2.86 46.37
C ILE A 25 -12.89 -3.01 45.13
N ILE A 26 -13.27 -3.90 44.17
CA ILE A 26 -12.54 -4.06 42.91
C ILE A 26 -12.47 -2.75 42.15
N GLY A 27 -13.58 -1.99 42.07
CA GLY A 27 -13.61 -0.68 41.42
C GLY A 27 -12.66 0.34 42.06
N ILE A 28 -12.54 0.36 43.40
CA ILE A 28 -11.60 1.22 44.12
C ILE A 28 -10.16 0.79 43.89
N ILE A 29 -9.87 -0.52 43.94
CA ILE A 29 -8.53 -1.04 43.69
C ILE A 29 -8.10 -0.73 42.25
N LEU A 30 -8.98 -0.99 41.28
CA LEU A 30 -8.73 -0.72 39.88
C LEU A 30 -8.46 0.77 39.62
N LYS A 31 -9.29 1.64 40.24
CA LYS A 31 -9.06 3.10 40.17
C LYS A 31 -7.69 3.50 40.70
N ARG A 32 -7.26 2.95 41.85
CA ARG A 32 -5.95 3.26 42.43
C ARG A 32 -4.80 2.74 41.57
N ALA A 33 -4.92 1.52 41.03
CA ALA A 33 -3.89 0.89 40.22
C ALA A 33 -3.71 1.56 38.85
N LEU A 34 -4.81 2.00 38.23
CA LEU A 34 -4.81 2.57 36.87
C LEU A 34 -4.64 4.11 36.84
N LYS A 35 -4.91 4.81 37.95
CA LYS A 35 -4.78 6.27 38.03
C LYS A 35 -3.45 6.82 37.55
N PRO A 36 -2.26 6.21 37.84
CA PRO A 36 -0.98 6.72 37.35
C PRO A 36 -0.71 6.46 35.87
N ARG A 37 -1.47 5.56 35.22
CA ARG A 37 -1.19 5.08 33.87
C ARG A 37 -2.21 5.52 32.81
N LEU A 38 -3.39 5.94 33.23
CA LEU A 38 -4.51 6.29 32.33
C LEU A 38 -4.94 7.75 32.47
N SER A 39 -5.38 8.33 31.33
CA SER A 39 -6.04 9.64 31.37
C SER A 39 -7.34 9.58 32.17
N PRO A 40 -7.81 10.73 32.73
CA PRO A 40 -9.04 10.78 33.53
C PRO A 40 -10.25 10.17 32.82
N HIS A 41 -10.36 10.36 31.50
CA HIS A 41 -11.45 9.82 30.69
C HIS A 41 -11.43 8.28 30.60
N HIS A 42 -10.27 7.69 30.32
CA HIS A 42 -10.11 6.23 30.27
C HIS A 42 -10.30 5.57 31.64
N LEU A 43 -9.89 6.25 32.72
CA LEU A 43 -10.11 5.79 34.06
C LEU A 43 -11.58 5.72 34.43
N LEU A 44 -12.37 6.74 34.05
CA LEU A 44 -13.84 6.74 34.25
C LEU A 44 -14.52 5.63 33.44
N LEU A 45 -14.10 5.39 32.19
CA LEU A 45 -14.63 4.31 31.37
C LEU A 45 -14.36 2.95 32.01
N ALA A 46 -13.12 2.69 32.41
CA ALA A 46 -12.73 1.43 33.05
C ALA A 46 -13.52 1.20 34.36
N GLN A 47 -13.68 2.22 35.19
CA GLN A 47 -14.44 2.13 36.44
C GLN A 47 -15.93 1.85 36.19
N LYS A 48 -16.56 2.56 35.25
CA LYS A 48 -17.97 2.32 34.91
C LYS A 48 -18.20 0.95 34.30
N SER A 49 -17.33 0.51 33.39
CA SER A 49 -17.41 -0.83 32.80
C SER A 49 -17.29 -1.92 33.84
N THR A 50 -16.34 -1.82 34.76
CA THR A 50 -16.19 -2.77 35.87
C THR A 50 -17.45 -2.82 36.77
N LEU A 51 -18.00 -1.65 37.06
CA LEU A 51 -19.23 -1.54 37.89
C LEU A 51 -20.42 -2.22 37.18
N TYR A 52 -20.69 -1.88 35.93
CA TYR A 52 -21.84 -2.45 35.19
C TYR A 52 -21.70 -3.96 34.96
N ILE A 53 -20.55 -4.43 34.56
CA ILE A 53 -20.27 -5.87 34.39
C ILE A 53 -20.40 -6.59 35.73
N GLY A 54 -19.85 -6.02 36.80
CA GLY A 54 -19.91 -6.57 38.13
C GLY A 54 -21.34 -6.68 38.64
N ILE A 55 -22.19 -5.61 38.49
CA ILE A 55 -23.57 -5.64 38.87
C ILE A 55 -24.33 -6.73 38.10
N VAL A 56 -24.14 -6.85 36.79
CA VAL A 56 -24.83 -7.90 36.00
C VAL A 56 -24.45 -9.29 36.51
N LEU A 57 -23.18 -9.56 36.80
CA LEU A 57 -22.71 -10.84 37.35
C LEU A 57 -23.35 -11.11 38.74
N VAL A 58 -23.39 -10.12 39.62
CA VAL A 58 -23.99 -10.27 40.96
C VAL A 58 -25.50 -10.53 40.85
N VAL A 59 -26.21 -9.84 39.96
CA VAL A 59 -27.64 -10.09 39.72
C VAL A 59 -27.86 -11.51 39.18
N CYS A 60 -27.09 -11.94 38.18
CA CYS A 60 -27.21 -13.30 37.62
C CYS A 60 -26.94 -14.37 38.66
N THR A 61 -25.89 -14.23 39.47
CA THR A 61 -25.60 -15.18 40.56
C THR A 61 -26.68 -15.23 41.61
N THR A 62 -27.23 -14.10 41.98
CA THR A 62 -28.37 -14.02 42.95
C THR A 62 -29.61 -14.71 42.39
N LEU A 63 -29.96 -14.49 41.12
CA LEU A 63 -31.11 -15.15 40.48
C LEU A 63 -30.95 -16.66 40.39
N ILE A 64 -29.74 -17.17 40.15
CA ILE A 64 -29.45 -18.62 40.19
C ILE A 64 -29.70 -19.19 41.60
N GLN A 65 -29.27 -18.47 42.63
CA GLN A 65 -29.53 -18.91 44.04
C GLN A 65 -31.00 -18.99 44.37
N LEU A 66 -31.80 -18.12 43.76
CA LEU A 66 -33.27 -18.15 43.91
C LEU A 66 -33.94 -19.22 43.03
N ASN A 67 -33.18 -20.15 42.43
CA ASN A 67 -33.68 -21.16 41.51
C ASN A 67 -34.44 -20.57 40.28
N ILE A 68 -34.18 -19.35 39.89
CA ILE A 68 -34.74 -18.75 38.69
C ILE A 68 -34.03 -19.29 37.48
N ASN A 69 -34.76 -19.83 36.54
CA ASN A 69 -34.18 -20.37 35.30
C ASN A 69 -33.72 -19.21 34.40
N LEU A 70 -32.40 -19.08 34.24
CA LEU A 70 -31.79 -18.05 33.40
C LEU A 70 -31.59 -18.48 31.94
N THR A 71 -32.05 -19.68 31.53
CA THR A 71 -31.81 -20.19 30.16
C THR A 71 -32.25 -19.21 29.07
N ALA A 72 -33.41 -18.57 29.23
CA ALA A 72 -33.90 -17.58 28.28
C ALA A 72 -33.01 -16.32 28.26
N VAL A 73 -32.56 -15.87 29.44
CA VAL A 73 -31.67 -14.69 29.57
C VAL A 73 -30.31 -14.99 28.96
N LEU A 74 -29.76 -16.17 29.24
CA LEU A 74 -28.49 -16.61 28.67
C LEU A 74 -28.57 -16.79 27.14
N GLY A 75 -29.70 -17.32 26.64
CA GLY A 75 -29.98 -17.40 25.19
C GLY A 75 -30.00 -16.03 24.53
N ALA A 76 -30.76 -15.07 25.14
CA ALA A 76 -30.80 -13.72 24.64
C ALA A 76 -29.41 -13.02 24.71
N ALA A 77 -28.67 -13.21 25.81
CA ALA A 77 -27.30 -12.68 25.96
C ALA A 77 -26.36 -13.26 24.91
N GLY A 78 -26.52 -14.54 24.56
CA GLY A 78 -25.76 -15.18 23.47
C GLY A 78 -25.99 -14.50 22.13
N ILE A 79 -27.24 -14.21 21.77
CA ILE A 79 -27.57 -13.46 20.52
C ILE A 79 -26.93 -12.07 20.53
N VAL A 80 -27.06 -11.34 21.64
CA VAL A 80 -26.46 -10.00 21.80
C VAL A 80 -24.94 -10.07 21.68
N THR A 81 -24.30 -11.10 22.27
CA THR A 81 -22.84 -11.30 22.19
C THR A 81 -22.38 -11.51 20.74
N VAL A 82 -23.11 -12.32 19.96
CA VAL A 82 -22.84 -12.53 18.54
C VAL A 82 -22.99 -11.23 17.76
N ALA A 83 -24.05 -10.47 18.01
CA ALA A 83 -24.26 -9.17 17.36
C ALA A 83 -23.14 -8.17 17.67
N ILE A 84 -22.69 -8.08 18.92
CA ILE A 84 -21.55 -7.26 19.33
C ILE A 84 -20.25 -7.76 18.66
N GLY A 85 -20.07 -9.08 18.58
CA GLY A 85 -18.93 -9.69 17.89
C GLY A 85 -18.84 -9.27 16.43
N PHE A 86 -19.94 -9.31 15.69
CA PHE A 86 -20.01 -8.81 14.31
C PHE A 86 -19.73 -7.31 14.21
N ALA A 87 -20.29 -6.52 15.12
CA ALA A 87 -20.04 -5.07 15.15
C ALA A 87 -18.56 -4.73 15.43
N ALA A 88 -17.87 -5.54 16.23
CA ALA A 88 -16.47 -5.36 16.60
C ALA A 88 -15.49 -6.03 15.63
N GLN A 89 -15.96 -6.84 14.69
CA GLN A 89 -15.14 -7.69 13.82
C GLN A 89 -14.00 -6.94 13.13
N THR A 90 -14.30 -5.82 12.48
CA THR A 90 -13.31 -5.01 11.76
C THR A 90 -12.24 -4.44 12.70
N SER A 91 -12.62 -4.00 13.88
CA SER A 91 -11.67 -3.47 14.87
C SER A 91 -10.72 -4.55 15.37
N LEU A 92 -11.27 -5.75 15.66
CA LEU A 92 -10.48 -6.90 16.09
C LEU A 92 -9.57 -7.41 14.98
N SER A 93 -10.06 -7.48 13.74
CA SER A 93 -9.27 -7.84 12.56
C SER A 93 -8.07 -6.90 12.39
N ASN A 94 -8.28 -5.59 12.48
CA ASN A 94 -7.21 -4.60 12.40
C ASN A 94 -6.18 -4.75 13.53
N LEU A 95 -6.63 -5.05 14.75
CA LEU A 95 -5.74 -5.27 15.89
C LEU A 95 -4.85 -6.50 15.67
N ILE A 96 -5.44 -7.63 15.28
CA ILE A 96 -4.74 -8.88 15.00
C ILE A 96 -3.76 -8.66 13.83
N SER A 97 -4.22 -8.04 12.75
CA SER A 97 -3.37 -7.71 11.59
C SER A 97 -2.19 -6.82 11.98
N GLY A 98 -2.41 -5.84 12.88
CA GLY A 98 -1.34 -5.00 13.40
C GLY A 98 -0.27 -5.77 14.18
N LEU A 99 -0.68 -6.74 14.97
CA LEU A 99 0.26 -7.62 15.67
C LEU A 99 1.09 -8.48 14.70
N PHE A 100 0.47 -8.99 13.62
CA PHE A 100 1.19 -9.71 12.57
C PHE A 100 2.20 -8.81 11.84
N LEU A 101 1.81 -7.60 11.44
CA LEU A 101 2.72 -6.64 10.80
C LEU A 101 3.93 -6.31 11.68
N LEU A 102 3.73 -6.14 12.99
CA LEU A 102 4.80 -5.90 13.95
C LEU A 102 5.69 -7.13 14.17
N GLY A 103 5.13 -8.34 14.07
CA GLY A 103 5.85 -9.61 14.23
C GLY A 103 6.66 -9.99 12.98
N GLU A 104 6.03 -9.99 11.80
CA GLU A 104 6.65 -10.41 10.53
C GLU A 104 7.55 -9.34 9.90
N ARG A 105 7.27 -8.06 10.16
CA ARG A 105 8.01 -6.90 9.65
C ARG A 105 8.24 -6.95 8.13
N PRO A 106 7.20 -7.06 7.31
CA PRO A 106 7.34 -7.04 5.85
C PRO A 106 7.92 -5.71 5.34
N PHE A 107 7.76 -4.64 6.11
CA PHE A 107 8.36 -3.32 5.92
C PHE A 107 8.60 -2.66 7.29
N GLU A 108 9.41 -1.61 7.34
CA GLU A 108 9.78 -0.89 8.55
C GLU A 108 9.43 0.61 8.42
N VAL A 109 9.45 1.33 9.56
CA VAL A 109 9.29 2.80 9.55
C VAL A 109 10.44 3.42 8.76
N GLY A 110 10.10 4.28 7.81
CA GLY A 110 11.05 4.89 6.88
C GLY A 110 11.12 4.19 5.52
N ASP A 111 10.61 2.97 5.38
CA ASP A 111 10.51 2.32 4.07
C ASP A 111 9.51 3.00 3.15
N VAL A 112 9.78 2.93 1.86
CA VAL A 112 8.82 3.29 0.80
C VAL A 112 8.06 2.05 0.40
N ILE A 113 6.75 2.07 0.59
CA ILE A 113 5.86 0.98 0.15
C ILE A 113 4.88 1.43 -0.92
N VAL A 114 4.43 0.46 -1.70
CA VAL A 114 3.34 0.62 -2.68
C VAL A 114 2.25 -0.38 -2.35
N VAL A 115 1.03 0.11 -2.19
CA VAL A 115 -0.17 -0.69 -1.93
C VAL A 115 -1.26 -0.24 -2.91
N GLY A 116 -1.58 -1.08 -3.87
CA GLY A 116 -2.41 -0.67 -5.00
C GLY A 116 -1.82 0.54 -5.74
N THR A 117 -2.54 1.64 -5.79
CA THR A 117 -2.08 2.89 -6.43
C THR A 117 -1.36 3.84 -5.46
N THR A 118 -1.41 3.56 -4.16
CA THR A 118 -0.81 4.44 -3.14
C THR A 118 0.65 4.11 -2.93
N ARG A 119 1.52 5.11 -3.11
CA ARG A 119 2.95 5.03 -2.82
C ARG A 119 3.31 6.04 -1.75
N GLY A 120 4.02 5.60 -0.69
CA GLY A 120 4.40 6.49 0.40
C GLY A 120 5.48 5.93 1.32
N ILE A 121 6.02 6.82 2.15
CA ILE A 121 6.98 6.49 3.20
C ILE A 121 6.20 6.11 4.45
N VAL A 122 6.55 5.00 5.08
CA VAL A 122 5.97 4.54 6.34
C VAL A 122 6.39 5.48 7.48
N LEU A 123 5.43 6.17 8.08
CA LEU A 123 5.64 7.07 9.23
C LEU A 123 5.53 6.34 10.56
N SER A 124 4.51 5.48 10.70
CA SER A 124 4.30 4.67 11.89
C SER A 124 3.50 3.41 11.56
N ILE A 125 3.72 2.37 12.36
CA ILE A 125 2.96 1.11 12.33
C ILE A 125 2.28 1.02 13.70
N ASP A 126 0.97 1.33 13.74
CA ASP A 126 0.19 1.33 14.97
C ASP A 126 -0.68 0.06 15.04
N LEU A 127 -1.31 -0.19 16.19
CA LEU A 127 -2.13 -1.39 16.43
C LEU A 127 -3.30 -1.56 15.45
N LEU A 128 -3.86 -0.47 14.93
CA LEU A 128 -5.05 -0.51 14.07
C LEU A 128 -4.79 -0.05 12.63
N SER A 129 -3.69 0.65 12.38
CA SER A 129 -3.39 1.23 11.07
C SER A 129 -1.94 1.57 10.90
N VAL A 130 -1.46 1.53 9.65
CA VAL A 130 -0.19 2.10 9.22
C VAL A 130 -0.42 3.49 8.66
N LYS A 131 0.47 4.41 8.97
CA LYS A 131 0.45 5.79 8.49
C LYS A 131 1.54 5.99 7.46
N LEU A 132 1.19 6.56 6.32
CA LEU A 132 2.09 6.83 5.22
C LEU A 132 2.11 8.32 4.90
N ARG A 133 3.24 8.77 4.36
CA ARG A 133 3.38 10.08 3.73
C ARG A 133 3.74 9.87 2.25
N THR A 134 2.91 10.37 1.36
CA THR A 134 3.16 10.31 -0.09
C THR A 134 4.27 11.27 -0.51
N HIS A 135 4.75 11.16 -1.75
CA HIS A 135 5.80 12.06 -2.25
C HIS A 135 5.34 13.52 -2.40
N ASP A 136 4.05 13.73 -2.61
CA ASP A 136 3.37 15.03 -2.64
C ASP A 136 2.92 15.51 -1.25
N ASN A 137 3.48 14.88 -0.18
CA ASN A 137 3.30 15.23 1.23
C ASN A 137 1.87 15.07 1.77
N LEU A 138 1.08 14.14 1.20
CA LEU A 138 -0.22 13.79 1.73
C LEU A 138 -0.09 12.74 2.84
N PHE A 139 -0.96 12.85 3.85
CA PHE A 139 -1.08 11.87 4.91
C PHE A 139 -2.10 10.80 4.53
N VAL A 140 -1.67 9.55 4.50
CA VAL A 140 -2.55 8.40 4.22
C VAL A 140 -2.54 7.47 5.43
N ARG A 141 -3.75 7.14 5.92
CA ARG A 141 -3.96 6.14 6.95
C ARG A 141 -4.55 4.87 6.31
N MET A 142 -3.83 3.77 6.40
CA MET A 142 -4.29 2.47 5.93
C MET A 142 -4.62 1.54 7.10
N PRO A 143 -5.83 0.94 7.15
CA PRO A 143 -6.15 -0.11 8.12
C PRO A 143 -5.19 -1.29 7.99
N ASN A 144 -4.76 -1.89 9.10
CA ASN A 144 -3.84 -3.02 9.08
C ASN A 144 -4.41 -4.24 8.35
N GLU A 145 -5.71 -4.49 8.50
CA GLU A 145 -6.42 -5.55 7.78
C GLU A 145 -6.29 -5.42 6.25
N THR A 146 -6.34 -4.19 5.74
CA THR A 146 -6.17 -3.92 4.31
C THR A 146 -4.77 -4.32 3.85
N LEU A 147 -3.74 -4.00 4.63
CA LEU A 147 -2.34 -4.30 4.31
C LEU A 147 -2.04 -5.79 4.32
N ILE A 148 -2.59 -6.53 5.28
CA ILE A 148 -2.39 -8.01 5.36
C ILE A 148 -3.08 -8.72 4.19
N LYS A 149 -4.20 -8.19 3.69
CA LYS A 149 -4.95 -8.77 2.56
C LYS A 149 -4.46 -8.32 1.18
N ALA A 150 -3.73 -7.22 1.11
CA ALA A 150 -3.24 -6.65 -0.13
C ALA A 150 -1.82 -7.11 -0.47
N GLU A 151 -1.48 -7.04 -1.74
CA GLU A 151 -0.09 -7.09 -2.18
C GLU A 151 0.62 -5.80 -1.75
N VAL A 152 1.70 -5.94 -0.99
CA VAL A 152 2.53 -4.83 -0.54
C VAL A 152 3.92 -4.94 -1.17
N THR A 153 4.27 -4.00 -2.01
CA THR A 153 5.62 -3.89 -2.57
C THR A 153 6.47 -2.97 -1.71
N THR A 154 7.49 -3.51 -1.03
CA THR A 154 8.47 -2.71 -0.28
C THR A 154 9.61 -2.29 -1.18
N VAL A 155 9.55 -1.06 -1.65
CA VAL A 155 10.46 -0.49 -2.67
C VAL A 155 11.89 -0.36 -2.17
N THR A 156 12.09 -0.14 -0.88
CA THR A 156 13.38 0.13 -0.24
C THR A 156 13.95 -1.06 0.51
N ARG A 157 13.34 -2.25 0.40
CA ARG A 157 13.78 -3.45 1.12
C ARG A 157 15.22 -3.85 0.77
N PHE A 158 15.55 -3.79 -0.53
CA PHE A 158 16.88 -4.13 -1.00
C PHE A 158 17.74 -2.88 -1.22
N PRO A 159 19.06 -2.95 -0.99
CA PRO A 159 19.96 -1.82 -1.12
C PRO A 159 20.11 -1.33 -2.55
N ILE A 160 20.01 -2.25 -3.52
CA ILE A 160 20.10 -1.97 -4.95
C ILE A 160 18.80 -2.29 -5.67
N ARG A 161 18.52 -1.56 -6.74
CA ARG A 161 17.34 -1.72 -7.59
C ARG A 161 17.72 -1.60 -9.05
N ARG A 162 16.87 -2.16 -9.94
CA ARG A 162 16.99 -1.96 -11.39
C ARG A 162 15.95 -0.94 -11.86
N MET A 163 16.38 -0.05 -12.72
CA MET A 163 15.54 0.88 -13.47
C MET A 163 15.50 0.41 -14.91
N ASP A 164 14.33 0.10 -15.41
CA ASP A 164 14.10 -0.29 -16.79
C ASP A 164 13.60 0.94 -17.56
N ILE A 165 14.31 1.30 -18.64
CA ILE A 165 14.01 2.44 -19.52
C ILE A 165 13.79 1.89 -20.92
N MET A 166 12.68 2.27 -21.53
CA MET A 166 12.41 1.98 -22.93
C MET A 166 12.97 3.08 -23.82
N VAL A 167 13.67 2.69 -24.86
CA VAL A 167 14.29 3.60 -25.85
C VAL A 167 13.91 3.14 -27.24
N GLY A 168 13.24 4.00 -28.01
CA GLY A 168 12.84 3.74 -29.38
C GLY A 168 13.72 4.51 -30.37
N VAL A 169 14.32 3.83 -31.34
CA VAL A 169 15.10 4.44 -32.43
C VAL A 169 14.47 4.19 -33.78
N ALA A 170 14.84 4.98 -34.79
CA ALA A 170 14.31 4.84 -36.13
C ALA A 170 14.69 3.50 -36.75
N TYR A 171 13.84 2.93 -37.62
CA TYR A 171 14.03 1.62 -38.26
C TYR A 171 15.32 1.53 -39.11
N LYS A 172 15.89 2.66 -39.52
CA LYS A 172 17.15 2.72 -40.30
C LYS A 172 18.40 2.47 -39.49
N GLU A 173 18.30 2.51 -38.15
CA GLU A 173 19.44 2.45 -37.25
C GLU A 173 20.00 1.04 -37.11
N ASP A 174 21.33 0.93 -36.95
CA ASP A 174 21.99 -0.34 -36.69
C ASP A 174 21.80 -0.80 -35.25
N VAL A 175 21.10 -1.92 -35.10
CA VAL A 175 20.81 -2.55 -33.80
C VAL A 175 22.06 -2.78 -32.97
N LYS A 176 23.17 -3.26 -33.59
CA LYS A 176 24.45 -3.53 -32.88
C LYS A 176 25.08 -2.24 -32.37
N LYS A 177 25.02 -1.18 -33.18
CA LYS A 177 25.51 0.15 -32.79
C LYS A 177 24.71 0.71 -31.60
N VAL A 178 23.39 0.61 -31.66
CA VAL A 178 22.50 1.10 -30.58
C VAL A 178 22.76 0.35 -29.28
N VAL A 179 22.81 -0.98 -29.30
CA VAL A 179 23.12 -1.81 -28.11
C VAL A 179 24.46 -1.44 -27.48
N ARG A 180 25.51 -1.28 -28.30
CA ARG A 180 26.83 -0.88 -27.82
C ARG A 180 26.80 0.48 -27.13
N ILE A 181 26.18 1.48 -27.75
CA ILE A 181 26.09 2.84 -27.20
C ILE A 181 25.27 2.89 -25.92
N LEU A 182 24.13 2.20 -25.84
CA LEU A 182 23.34 2.11 -24.62
C LEU A 182 24.13 1.47 -23.47
N LYS A 183 24.95 0.44 -23.77
CA LYS A 183 25.80 -0.18 -22.75
C LYS A 183 26.90 0.80 -22.30
N GLU A 184 27.62 1.45 -23.24
CA GLU A 184 28.63 2.46 -22.93
C GLU A 184 28.11 3.59 -22.07
N VAL A 185 26.88 4.10 -22.34
CA VAL A 185 26.25 5.15 -21.55
C VAL A 185 25.92 4.65 -20.14
N ALA A 186 25.40 3.43 -20.00
CA ALA A 186 25.10 2.85 -18.69
C ALA A 186 26.37 2.66 -17.85
N ASP A 187 27.45 2.13 -18.46
CA ASP A 187 28.71 1.87 -17.78
C ASP A 187 29.46 3.17 -17.40
N ALA A 188 29.28 4.25 -18.17
CA ALA A 188 29.91 5.55 -17.91
C ALA A 188 29.21 6.38 -16.85
N ASN A 189 27.91 6.11 -16.54
CA ASN A 189 27.15 6.93 -15.62
C ASN A 189 27.56 6.67 -14.15
N PRO A 190 27.97 7.70 -13.37
CA PRO A 190 28.47 7.52 -12.01
C PRO A 190 27.41 7.05 -10.99
N ASN A 191 26.13 7.06 -11.36
CA ASN A 191 25.03 6.59 -10.52
C ASN A 191 24.56 5.17 -10.89
N SER A 192 25.10 4.60 -11.96
CA SER A 192 24.94 3.22 -12.37
C SER A 192 25.89 2.33 -11.58
N LEU A 193 25.46 1.11 -11.28
CA LEU A 193 26.33 0.07 -10.74
C LEU A 193 26.87 -0.80 -11.89
N ASN A 194 28.14 -1.15 -11.82
CA ASN A 194 28.77 -2.05 -12.78
C ASN A 194 28.44 -3.52 -12.48
N GLU A 195 28.11 -3.82 -11.23
CA GLU A 195 27.65 -5.15 -10.79
C GLU A 195 26.37 -5.03 -9.98
N PRO A 196 25.30 -5.73 -10.38
CA PRO A 196 25.16 -6.53 -11.61
C PRO A 196 25.26 -5.67 -12.88
N GLU A 197 25.80 -6.25 -13.98
CA GLU A 197 25.94 -5.54 -15.25
C GLU A 197 24.62 -4.95 -15.76
N PRO A 198 24.66 -3.79 -16.42
CA PRO A 198 23.49 -3.24 -17.11
C PRO A 198 22.98 -4.19 -18.19
N LEU A 199 21.67 -4.34 -18.26
CA LEU A 199 20.98 -5.19 -19.23
C LEU A 199 20.56 -4.33 -20.43
N VAL A 200 21.02 -4.65 -21.64
CA VAL A 200 20.51 -4.02 -22.87
C VAL A 200 19.89 -5.09 -23.75
N LEU A 201 18.61 -4.96 -24.04
CA LEU A 201 17.85 -5.88 -24.89
C LEU A 201 17.23 -5.14 -26.06
N PHE A 202 17.38 -5.69 -27.27
CA PHE A 202 16.46 -5.40 -28.35
C PHE A 202 15.14 -6.10 -28.05
N LYS A 203 14.12 -5.34 -27.75
CA LYS A 203 12.89 -5.87 -27.16
C LYS A 203 11.84 -6.24 -28.20
N ASP A 204 11.58 -5.32 -29.13
CA ASP A 204 10.51 -5.52 -30.13
C ASP A 204 10.66 -4.58 -31.33
N PHE A 205 9.90 -4.90 -32.40
CA PHE A 205 9.66 -4.04 -33.54
C PHE A 205 8.38 -3.26 -33.28
N GLY A 206 8.50 -2.00 -32.83
CA GLY A 206 7.37 -1.12 -32.56
C GLY A 206 6.69 -0.61 -33.84
N ALA A 207 5.54 0.05 -33.69
CA ALA A 207 4.79 0.57 -34.84
C ALA A 207 5.59 1.58 -35.69
N SER A 208 6.52 2.33 -35.08
CA SER A 208 7.38 3.32 -35.76
C SER A 208 8.82 3.31 -35.26
N SER A 209 9.20 2.34 -34.43
CA SER A 209 10.51 2.30 -33.75
C SER A 209 11.05 0.88 -33.63
N LEU A 210 12.37 0.77 -33.55
CA LEU A 210 13.07 -0.37 -32.98
C LEU A 210 13.14 -0.14 -31.47
N ASP A 211 12.50 -0.99 -30.67
CA ASP A 211 12.36 -0.79 -29.24
C ASP A 211 13.45 -1.53 -28.45
N PHE A 212 14.19 -0.80 -27.64
CA PHE A 212 15.22 -1.32 -26.74
C PHE A 212 14.79 -1.11 -25.30
N LEU A 213 15.17 -2.08 -24.46
CA LEU A 213 15.10 -1.95 -23.01
C LEU A 213 16.51 -1.87 -22.46
N ILE A 214 16.77 -0.83 -21.69
CA ILE A 214 17.98 -0.70 -20.90
C ILE A 214 17.63 -0.81 -19.41
N GLY A 215 18.15 -1.85 -18.75
CA GLY A 215 17.98 -2.11 -17.32
C GLY A 215 19.25 -1.77 -16.57
N ILE A 216 19.19 -0.75 -15.72
CA ILE A 216 20.35 -0.19 -15.03
C ILE A 216 20.19 -0.40 -13.53
N TRP A 217 21.19 -1.01 -12.89
CA TRP A 217 21.23 -1.19 -11.45
C TRP A 217 21.77 0.04 -10.74
N PHE A 218 21.18 0.39 -9.60
CA PHE A 218 21.52 1.58 -8.84
C PHE A 218 21.23 1.43 -7.34
N GLU A 219 21.87 2.23 -6.51
CA GLU A 219 21.56 2.34 -5.08
C GLU A 219 20.18 2.97 -4.88
N LYS A 220 19.38 2.40 -3.98
CA LYS A 220 17.97 2.80 -3.73
C LYS A 220 17.76 4.31 -3.50
N THR A 221 18.77 5.01 -3.02
CA THR A 221 18.76 6.46 -2.75
C THR A 221 18.95 7.32 -3.99
N LYS A 222 19.53 6.77 -5.08
CA LYS A 222 19.92 7.51 -6.29
C LYS A 222 18.90 7.47 -7.43
N HIS A 223 17.66 7.03 -7.16
CA HIS A 223 16.64 6.83 -8.21
C HIS A 223 16.42 8.05 -9.12
N LEU A 224 16.14 9.22 -8.54
CA LEU A 224 15.86 10.43 -9.32
C LEU A 224 17.11 10.97 -10.02
N THR A 225 18.26 10.91 -9.34
CA THR A 225 19.53 11.36 -9.87
C THR A 225 19.92 10.53 -11.09
N LEU A 226 19.87 9.19 -10.98
CA LEU A 226 20.13 8.29 -12.10
C LEU A 226 19.14 8.55 -13.24
N LYS A 227 17.84 8.58 -12.96
CA LYS A 227 16.83 8.77 -14.02
C LYS A 227 17.09 10.01 -14.85
N ASN A 228 17.41 11.13 -14.20
CA ASN A 228 17.65 12.39 -14.89
C ASN A 228 18.99 12.40 -15.66
N SER A 229 20.07 11.85 -15.08
CA SER A 229 21.38 11.81 -15.75
C SER A 229 21.34 10.88 -16.96
N ILE A 230 20.85 9.65 -16.78
CA ILE A 230 20.90 8.64 -17.84
C ILE A 230 20.03 9.00 -19.06
N MET A 231 18.83 9.55 -18.82
CA MET A 231 17.96 9.99 -19.91
C MET A 231 18.60 11.08 -20.76
N ARG A 232 19.28 12.04 -20.11
CA ARG A 232 20.02 13.10 -20.78
C ARG A 232 21.22 12.54 -21.54
N GLU A 233 22.03 11.72 -20.91
CA GLU A 233 23.23 11.12 -21.50
C GLU A 233 22.91 10.24 -22.71
N ILE A 234 21.82 9.46 -22.65
CA ILE A 234 21.33 8.70 -23.82
C ILE A 234 21.02 9.67 -24.97
N LYS A 235 20.29 10.77 -24.70
CA LYS A 235 19.93 11.73 -25.73
C LYS A 235 21.16 12.40 -26.34
N GLU A 236 22.08 12.91 -25.51
CA GLU A 236 23.30 13.57 -25.93
C GLU A 236 24.19 12.61 -26.75
N ARG A 237 24.30 11.36 -26.32
CA ARG A 237 25.11 10.34 -27.04
C ARG A 237 24.49 9.97 -28.39
N PHE A 238 23.17 9.83 -28.44
CA PHE A 238 22.45 9.55 -29.68
C PHE A 238 22.63 10.68 -30.69
N ASP A 239 22.50 11.93 -30.24
CA ASP A 239 22.74 13.09 -31.12
C ASP A 239 24.14 13.13 -31.64
N SER A 240 25.15 12.88 -30.82
CA SER A 240 26.55 12.88 -31.23
C SER A 240 26.92 11.75 -32.20
N GLU A 241 26.23 10.60 -32.07
CA GLU A 241 26.43 9.42 -32.91
C GLU A 241 25.54 9.39 -34.16
N GLY A 242 24.66 10.39 -34.31
CA GLY A 242 23.73 10.48 -35.43
C GLY A 242 22.60 9.43 -35.38
N ILE A 243 22.26 8.90 -34.19
CA ILE A 243 21.16 7.97 -34.01
C ILE A 243 19.87 8.76 -33.84
N GLU A 244 18.90 8.48 -34.70
CA GLU A 244 17.60 9.13 -34.69
C GLU A 244 16.66 8.46 -33.68
N ILE A 245 16.18 9.22 -32.71
CA ILE A 245 15.06 8.79 -31.84
C ILE A 245 13.80 8.77 -32.69
N ALA A 246 13.08 7.66 -32.65
CA ALA A 246 11.93 7.44 -33.51
C ALA A 246 10.80 8.47 -33.28
N PHE A 247 10.30 8.99 -34.39
CA PHE A 247 9.05 9.77 -34.43
C PHE A 247 7.91 8.88 -34.92
N PRO A 248 6.65 9.19 -34.56
CA PRO A 248 5.50 8.50 -35.13
C PRO A 248 5.50 8.63 -36.67
N HIS A 249 5.42 7.51 -37.37
CA HIS A 249 5.30 7.47 -38.81
C HIS A 249 3.89 7.06 -39.22
N LEU A 250 3.34 7.76 -40.22
CA LEU A 250 2.07 7.42 -40.83
C LEU A 250 2.27 7.23 -42.33
N THR A 251 1.94 6.06 -42.84
CA THR A 251 1.90 5.82 -44.27
C THR A 251 0.49 6.08 -44.79
N VAL A 252 0.35 7.02 -45.68
CA VAL A 252 -0.94 7.37 -46.30
C VAL A 252 -0.99 6.84 -47.70
N TYR A 253 -1.95 5.97 -47.98
CA TYR A 253 -2.22 5.48 -49.34
C TYR A 253 -3.38 6.26 -49.95
N ALA A 254 -3.18 6.85 -51.13
CA ALA A 254 -4.26 7.32 -51.96
C ALA A 254 -5.01 6.13 -52.55
N GLY A 255 -6.34 6.08 -52.45
CA GLY A 255 -7.15 5.08 -53.18
C GLY A 255 -6.95 5.23 -54.69
N THR A 256 -7.19 4.15 -55.43
CA THR A 256 -7.02 4.10 -56.91
C THR A 256 -7.80 5.19 -57.68
N ASP A 257 -8.86 5.75 -57.06
CA ASP A 257 -9.73 6.80 -57.66
C ASP A 257 -9.58 8.17 -56.99
N SER A 258 -8.55 8.35 -56.13
CA SER A 258 -8.32 9.61 -55.42
C SER A 258 -7.37 10.50 -56.23
N PRO A 259 -7.63 11.83 -56.37
CA PRO A 259 -6.68 12.72 -56.98
C PRO A 259 -5.40 12.79 -56.12
N PRO A 260 -4.21 13.08 -56.72
CA PRO A 260 -2.96 13.21 -55.95
C PRO A 260 -3.12 14.20 -54.82
N PHE A 261 -2.62 13.84 -53.60
CA PHE A 261 -2.64 14.77 -52.49
C PHE A 261 -1.78 16.02 -52.81
N PRO A 262 -2.35 17.24 -52.80
CA PRO A 262 -1.57 18.44 -52.99
C PRO A 262 -0.64 18.68 -51.79
N VAL A 263 0.63 18.24 -51.87
CA VAL A 263 1.65 18.53 -50.87
C VAL A 263 2.24 19.90 -51.19
N LYS A 264 1.90 20.91 -50.40
CA LYS A 264 2.53 22.23 -50.48
C LYS A 264 3.81 22.19 -49.63
N VAL A 265 4.94 22.04 -50.26
CA VAL A 265 6.26 22.20 -49.58
C VAL A 265 6.53 23.68 -49.48
N SER A 266 6.49 24.27 -48.28
CA SER A 266 6.92 25.66 -48.05
C SER A 266 8.47 25.67 -47.99
N SER A 267 9.08 26.50 -48.85
CA SER A 267 10.56 26.62 -48.95
C SER A 267 11.22 27.42 -47.83
N GLU A 268 10.49 27.85 -46.81
CA GLU A 268 10.99 28.81 -45.80
C GLU A 268 11.49 28.21 -44.48
N SER A 269 11.39 26.94 -44.30
CA SER A 269 12.13 26.21 -43.23
C SER A 269 12.28 24.74 -43.65
N SER A 270 13.45 24.18 -43.54
CA SER A 270 13.60 22.73 -43.70
C SER A 270 12.58 22.06 -42.79
N PRO A 271 11.63 21.26 -43.33
CA PRO A 271 10.68 20.58 -42.48
C PRO A 271 11.46 19.76 -41.46
N PRO A 272 11.05 19.73 -40.21
CA PRO A 272 11.72 18.90 -39.19
C PRO A 272 11.69 17.42 -39.53
N PHE A 273 11.02 17.04 -40.64
CA PHE A 273 10.90 15.64 -41.08
C PHE A 273 11.10 15.54 -42.61
N PRO A 274 11.89 14.56 -43.07
CA PRO A 274 12.02 14.28 -44.50
C PRO A 274 10.70 13.70 -45.05
N VAL A 275 10.00 14.45 -45.87
CA VAL A 275 8.84 13.95 -46.62
C VAL A 275 9.36 13.19 -47.83
N LYS A 276 9.36 11.86 -47.81
CA LYS A 276 9.61 11.04 -49.01
C LYS A 276 8.31 10.97 -49.82
N VAL A 277 8.26 11.68 -50.91
CA VAL A 277 7.22 11.51 -51.92
C VAL A 277 7.70 10.44 -52.91
N ASN A 278 7.14 9.24 -52.87
CA ASN A 278 7.33 8.23 -53.90
C ASN A 278 6.47 8.60 -55.08
N SER A 279 7.03 9.26 -56.07
CA SER A 279 6.40 9.37 -57.39
C SER A 279 6.50 7.99 -58.08
N GLY A 280 5.42 7.19 -57.99
CA GLY A 280 5.30 6.00 -58.80
C GLY A 280 5.32 6.39 -60.26
N SER A 281 6.42 6.06 -60.95
CA SER A 281 6.46 6.04 -62.40
C SER A 281 5.68 4.80 -62.87
N SER A 282 4.66 5.05 -63.66
CA SER A 282 3.89 4.09 -64.50
C SER A 282 4.72 3.04 -65.18
#